data_705a5ea9f4623e7960951e3828a251d5
#
_entry.id   705a5ea9f4623e7960951e3828a251d5
#
_cell.length_a   1.000
_cell.length_b   1.000
_cell.length_c   1.000
_cell.angle_alpha   90.00
_cell.angle_beta   90.00
_cell.angle_gamma   90.00
#
_symmetry.space_group_name_H-M   'P 1'
#
loop_
_entity.id
_entity.type
_entity.pdbx_description
1 polymer ?
#
loop_
_entity_poly.entity_id
_entity_poly.type
_entity_poly.pdbx_seq_one_letter_code
_entity_poly.pdbx_strand_id
1 'polypeptide(L)'
;MYLPPMVETAEELAPKINKTPQWIISRAGVKERRVSQIDVDKMGALAINEAVGDKEKPDLIINASGVPKQVIPDTSVFKQKELGYSGIPSFSVHATCLSFIVALNIAANFVKLGQYKRIVIVSSDRGTRGRNFNEPESAALLGDAAAAIYIEPTNSKSGLLDYSMESYPEGATLTEVRGGGTNLHPQDPATKESDNLFSMNGPLIFKMALDKVYIRINKDLEANNMSKEDIKLLIPHQASGKGVRAYSKFGGFKKEQVMDIVETTGNCVAASLPLALVMAQKQNLFNEGDLIYLIGTGAGLSIASTLIKV
;
A
#
# COMPACT_ATOMS: atom_id res chain seq x y z
N MET A 1 2.35 -12.59 -4.74
CA MET A 1 2.52 -11.21 -5.28
C MET A 1 2.73 -11.24 -6.78
N TYR A 2 2.41 -10.14 -7.47
CA TYR A 2 2.72 -9.96 -8.89
C TYR A 2 3.52 -8.66 -9.08
N LEU A 3 4.71 -8.79 -9.61
CA LEU A 3 5.52 -7.66 -10.08
C LEU A 3 5.50 -7.68 -11.62
N PRO A 4 5.05 -6.61 -12.28
CA PRO A 4 5.08 -6.52 -13.74
C PRO A 4 6.48 -6.78 -14.29
N PRO A 5 6.61 -7.49 -15.43
CA PRO A 5 7.93 -7.80 -16.00
C PRO A 5 8.65 -6.58 -16.57
N MET A 6 7.89 -5.57 -17.05
CA MET A 6 8.49 -4.36 -17.61
C MET A 6 9.03 -3.46 -16.49
N VAL A 7 10.30 -3.10 -16.63
CA VAL A 7 11.01 -2.16 -15.75
C VAL A 7 11.13 -0.82 -16.47
N GLU A 8 10.92 0.28 -15.75
CA GLU A 8 11.28 1.63 -16.21
C GLU A 8 12.31 2.19 -15.23
N THR A 9 13.51 2.47 -15.73
CA THR A 9 14.61 2.99 -14.93
C THR A 9 14.52 4.52 -14.76
N ALA A 10 15.32 5.06 -13.84
CA ALA A 10 15.45 6.51 -13.70
C ALA A 10 16.00 7.17 -14.96
N GLU A 11 16.88 6.48 -15.69
CA GLU A 11 17.46 6.92 -16.96
C GLU A 11 16.39 7.05 -18.05
N GLU A 12 15.47 6.10 -18.15
CA GLU A 12 14.38 6.10 -19.13
C GLU A 12 13.28 7.13 -18.80
N LEU A 13 13.06 7.40 -17.50
CA LEU A 13 12.07 8.38 -17.07
C LEU A 13 12.61 9.82 -17.14
N ALA A 14 13.88 10.04 -16.85
CA ALA A 14 14.48 11.36 -16.71
C ALA A 14 14.17 12.33 -17.88
N PRO A 15 14.33 11.95 -19.15
CA PRO A 15 14.00 12.82 -20.29
C PRO A 15 12.50 13.15 -20.37
N LYS A 16 11.61 12.25 -19.94
CA LYS A 16 10.15 12.44 -20.01
C LYS A 16 9.66 13.52 -19.05
N ILE A 17 10.40 13.80 -17.98
CA ILE A 17 10.06 14.79 -16.95
C ILE A 17 11.06 15.95 -16.89
N ASN A 18 11.95 16.06 -17.88
CA ASN A 18 12.97 17.08 -17.97
C ASN A 18 13.84 17.19 -16.70
N LYS A 19 14.33 16.05 -16.21
CA LYS A 19 15.21 15.93 -15.03
C LYS A 19 16.38 15.02 -15.35
N THR A 20 17.31 14.88 -14.41
CA THR A 20 18.40 13.90 -14.47
C THR A 20 18.03 12.64 -13.70
N PRO A 21 18.64 11.47 -14.02
CA PRO A 21 18.47 10.25 -13.22
C PRO A 21 18.83 10.47 -11.74
N GLN A 22 19.91 11.20 -11.46
CA GLN A 22 20.34 11.54 -10.10
C GLN A 22 19.30 12.36 -9.35
N TRP A 23 18.61 13.27 -10.05
CA TRP A 23 17.51 14.03 -9.45
C TRP A 23 16.39 13.08 -9.01
N ILE A 24 15.98 12.11 -9.85
CA ILE A 24 14.94 11.13 -9.52
C ILE A 24 15.36 10.31 -8.30
N ILE A 25 16.57 9.73 -8.33
CA ILE A 25 17.10 8.89 -7.26
C ILE A 25 17.21 9.67 -5.93
N SER A 26 17.72 10.91 -5.98
CA SER A 26 17.88 11.73 -4.78
C SER A 26 16.56 12.25 -4.22
N ARG A 27 15.59 12.55 -5.07
CA ARG A 27 14.32 13.16 -4.69
C ARG A 27 13.27 12.12 -4.28
N ALA A 28 13.03 11.13 -5.13
CA ALA A 28 12.05 10.08 -4.92
C ALA A 28 12.62 8.86 -4.17
N GLY A 29 13.92 8.59 -4.32
CA GLY A 29 14.57 7.40 -3.82
C GLY A 29 14.37 6.18 -4.72
N VAL A 30 13.93 6.38 -5.96
CA VAL A 30 13.54 5.32 -6.92
C VAL A 30 14.59 5.24 -8.01
N LYS A 31 15.24 4.10 -8.17
CA LYS A 31 16.13 3.80 -9.29
C LYS A 31 15.36 3.17 -10.46
N GLU A 32 14.43 2.31 -10.13
CA GLU A 32 13.58 1.64 -11.10
C GLU A 32 12.19 1.38 -10.51
N ARG A 33 11.25 1.12 -11.38
CA ARG A 33 9.87 0.73 -11.03
C ARG A 33 9.34 -0.28 -12.00
N ARG A 34 8.27 -0.95 -11.60
CA ARG A 34 7.54 -1.84 -12.50
C ARG A 34 6.40 -1.08 -13.16
N VAL A 35 6.16 -1.38 -14.44
CA VAL A 35 5.07 -0.81 -15.23
C VAL A 35 4.23 -1.93 -15.83
N SER A 36 2.95 -1.95 -15.49
CA SER A 36 2.06 -3.02 -15.92
C SER A 36 1.44 -2.78 -17.28
N GLN A 37 1.45 -3.81 -18.12
CA GLN A 37 0.70 -3.86 -19.38
C GLN A 37 -0.68 -4.50 -19.22
N ILE A 38 -0.94 -5.15 -18.08
CA ILE A 38 -2.25 -5.72 -17.75
C ILE A 38 -2.95 -4.89 -16.69
N ASP A 39 -4.29 -5.03 -16.59
CA ASP A 39 -5.06 -4.20 -15.69
C ASP A 39 -5.11 -4.77 -14.26
N VAL A 40 -5.60 -3.96 -13.31
CA VAL A 40 -5.57 -4.24 -11.87
C VAL A 40 -6.30 -5.52 -11.46
N ASP A 41 -7.33 -5.92 -12.18
CA ASP A 41 -8.05 -7.18 -11.94
C ASP A 41 -7.18 -8.40 -12.25
N LYS A 42 -6.50 -8.41 -13.40
CA LYS A 42 -5.57 -9.48 -13.79
C LYS A 42 -4.36 -9.53 -12.89
N MET A 43 -3.78 -8.36 -12.56
CA MET A 43 -2.68 -8.27 -11.59
C MET A 43 -3.09 -8.87 -10.24
N GLY A 44 -4.28 -8.47 -9.75
CA GLY A 44 -4.81 -8.96 -8.48
C GLY A 44 -5.11 -10.45 -8.50
N ALA A 45 -5.68 -10.98 -9.60
CA ALA A 45 -5.94 -12.41 -9.75
C ALA A 45 -4.65 -13.25 -9.70
N LEU A 46 -3.59 -12.79 -10.37
CA LEU A 46 -2.27 -13.45 -10.31
C LEU A 46 -1.72 -13.47 -8.87
N ALA A 47 -1.84 -12.36 -8.14
CA ALA A 47 -1.41 -12.29 -6.74
C ALA A 47 -2.26 -13.19 -5.83
N ILE A 48 -3.58 -13.27 -6.05
CA ILE A 48 -4.49 -14.15 -5.30
C ILE A 48 -4.13 -15.62 -5.57
N ASN A 49 -3.95 -16.02 -6.83
CA ASN A 49 -3.59 -17.39 -7.19
C ASN A 49 -2.31 -17.83 -6.47
N GLU A 50 -1.28 -16.96 -6.42
CA GLU A 50 -0.05 -17.27 -5.68
C GLU A 50 -0.29 -17.37 -4.16
N ALA A 51 -1.11 -16.51 -3.58
CA ALA A 51 -1.39 -16.52 -2.15
C ALA A 51 -2.26 -17.72 -1.72
N VAL A 52 -3.19 -18.13 -2.55
CA VAL A 52 -4.03 -19.32 -2.33
C VAL A 52 -3.21 -20.59 -2.55
N GLY A 53 -2.43 -20.68 -3.65
CA GLY A 53 -1.67 -21.88 -4.01
C GLY A 53 -2.56 -23.14 -4.01
N ASP A 54 -2.14 -24.16 -3.29
CA ASP A 54 -2.89 -25.43 -3.15
C ASP A 54 -3.92 -25.42 -2.01
N LYS A 55 -4.13 -24.28 -1.36
CA LYS A 55 -5.12 -24.14 -0.29
C LYS A 55 -6.55 -24.13 -0.85
N GLU A 56 -7.53 -24.27 0.03
CA GLU A 56 -8.92 -24.12 -0.32
C GLU A 56 -9.25 -22.71 -0.81
N LYS A 57 -10.28 -22.58 -1.64
CA LYS A 57 -10.77 -21.27 -2.08
C LYS A 57 -11.19 -20.43 -0.87
N PRO A 58 -10.99 -19.10 -0.93
CA PRO A 58 -11.42 -18.22 0.15
C PRO A 58 -12.95 -18.19 0.28
N ASP A 59 -13.42 -17.94 1.49
CA ASP A 59 -14.83 -17.72 1.79
C ASP A 59 -15.21 -16.23 1.59
N LEU A 60 -14.19 -15.34 1.52
CA LEU A 60 -14.34 -13.90 1.31
C LEU A 60 -13.12 -13.36 0.57
N ILE A 61 -13.36 -12.45 -0.38
CA ILE A 61 -12.31 -11.67 -1.04
C ILE A 61 -12.49 -10.19 -0.70
N ILE A 62 -11.48 -9.58 -0.10
CA ILE A 62 -11.43 -8.14 0.17
C ILE A 62 -10.43 -7.48 -0.78
N ASN A 63 -10.91 -6.63 -1.66
CA ASN A 63 -10.05 -5.77 -2.44
C ASN A 63 -9.64 -4.56 -1.60
N ALA A 64 -8.35 -4.37 -1.40
CA ALA A 64 -7.76 -3.28 -0.62
C ALA A 64 -6.83 -2.40 -1.48
N SER A 65 -7.23 -2.13 -2.73
CA SER A 65 -6.51 -1.27 -3.66
C SER A 65 -6.78 0.21 -3.39
N GLY A 66 -5.84 1.07 -3.74
CA GLY A 66 -5.99 2.52 -3.62
C GLY A 66 -6.78 3.14 -4.78
N VAL A 67 -6.79 2.48 -5.95
CA VAL A 67 -7.50 2.97 -7.14
C VAL A 67 -8.37 1.84 -7.69
N PRO A 68 -9.68 2.10 -7.95
CA PRO A 68 -10.56 1.10 -8.53
C PRO A 68 -10.26 0.89 -10.03
N LYS A 69 -10.64 -0.27 -10.57
CA LYS A 69 -10.65 -0.52 -12.01
C LYS A 69 -11.57 0.46 -12.75
N GLN A 70 -12.73 0.67 -12.18
CA GLN A 70 -13.77 1.59 -12.66
C GLN A 70 -14.71 1.92 -11.49
N VAL A 71 -15.57 2.91 -11.67
CA VAL A 71 -16.47 3.39 -10.62
C VAL A 71 -17.50 2.31 -10.21
N ILE A 72 -18.14 1.66 -11.17
CA ILE A 72 -19.17 0.62 -11.01
C ILE A 72 -18.94 -0.45 -12.08
N PRO A 73 -19.01 -1.76 -11.73
CA PRO A 73 -19.16 -2.34 -10.41
C PRO A 73 -17.85 -2.33 -9.60
N ASP A 74 -17.90 -2.84 -8.35
CA ASP A 74 -16.74 -2.96 -7.44
C ASP A 74 -15.61 -3.77 -8.08
N THR A 75 -14.37 -3.35 -7.83
CA THR A 75 -13.17 -3.98 -8.42
C THR A 75 -12.99 -5.45 -8.01
N SER A 76 -13.48 -5.84 -6.84
CA SER A 76 -13.35 -7.22 -6.34
C SER A 76 -14.03 -8.24 -7.24
N VAL A 77 -15.18 -7.89 -7.86
CA VAL A 77 -15.90 -8.81 -8.75
C VAL A 77 -15.16 -9.08 -10.05
N PHE A 78 -14.38 -8.11 -10.54
CA PHE A 78 -13.53 -8.33 -11.71
C PHE A 78 -12.37 -9.28 -11.41
N LYS A 79 -11.77 -9.17 -10.21
CA LYS A 79 -10.74 -10.12 -9.77
C LYS A 79 -11.30 -11.53 -9.66
N GLN A 80 -12.51 -11.65 -9.10
CA GLN A 80 -13.20 -12.95 -9.00
C GLN A 80 -13.49 -13.54 -10.38
N LYS A 81 -13.88 -12.71 -11.35
CA LYS A 81 -14.08 -13.12 -12.75
C LYS A 81 -12.79 -13.65 -13.38
N GLU A 82 -11.66 -12.96 -13.20
CA GLU A 82 -10.34 -13.40 -13.73
C GLU A 82 -9.87 -14.71 -13.07
N LEU A 83 -10.26 -14.99 -11.83
CA LEU A 83 -9.99 -16.23 -11.11
C LEU A 83 -10.91 -17.40 -11.53
N GLY A 84 -11.97 -17.15 -12.29
CA GLY A 84 -13.00 -18.15 -12.57
C GLY A 84 -13.79 -18.56 -11.33
N TYR A 85 -13.85 -17.71 -10.30
CA TYR A 85 -14.63 -17.95 -9.10
C TYR A 85 -16.05 -17.40 -9.26
N SER A 86 -16.99 -18.00 -8.55
CA SER A 86 -18.39 -17.58 -8.51
C SER A 86 -18.98 -17.84 -7.13
N GLY A 87 -19.88 -16.96 -6.70
CA GLY A 87 -20.63 -17.13 -5.45
C GLY A 87 -19.85 -16.80 -4.18
N ILE A 88 -18.60 -16.32 -4.28
CA ILE A 88 -17.81 -15.88 -3.13
C ILE A 88 -18.15 -14.43 -2.84
N PRO A 89 -18.54 -14.05 -1.61
CA PRO A 89 -18.69 -12.66 -1.22
C PRO A 89 -17.42 -11.86 -1.50
N SER A 90 -17.56 -10.68 -2.10
CA SER A 90 -16.42 -9.80 -2.32
C SER A 90 -16.82 -8.34 -2.29
N PHE A 91 -15.94 -7.50 -1.77
CA PHE A 91 -16.10 -6.05 -1.71
C PHE A 91 -14.74 -5.35 -1.60
N SER A 92 -14.75 -4.02 -1.79
CA SER A 92 -13.57 -3.18 -1.60
C SER A 92 -13.59 -2.45 -0.26
N VAL A 93 -12.41 -2.36 0.35
CA VAL A 93 -12.09 -1.44 1.45
C VAL A 93 -11.22 -0.34 0.88
N HIS A 94 -11.65 0.90 1.00
CA HIS A 94 -10.92 2.06 0.49
C HIS A 94 -10.53 3.01 1.62
N ALA A 95 -9.23 3.12 1.86
CA ALA A 95 -8.58 4.09 2.74
C ALA A 95 -7.28 4.59 2.09
N THR A 96 -7.32 4.81 0.77
CA THR A 96 -6.16 5.18 -0.05
C THR A 96 -4.98 4.21 0.14
N CYS A 97 -3.77 4.70 0.42
CA CYS A 97 -2.59 3.85 0.64
C CYS A 97 -2.69 2.94 1.88
N LEU A 98 -3.65 3.19 2.78
CA LEU A 98 -3.86 2.44 4.02
C LEU A 98 -4.91 1.33 3.89
N SER A 99 -5.51 1.17 2.71
CA SER A 99 -6.59 0.19 2.48
C SER A 99 -6.24 -1.21 2.98
N PHE A 100 -4.97 -1.63 2.81
CA PHE A 100 -4.51 -2.93 3.28
C PHE A 100 -4.54 -3.08 4.80
N ILE A 101 -4.04 -2.10 5.57
CA ILE A 101 -4.04 -2.16 7.05
C ILE A 101 -5.48 -2.18 7.57
N VAL A 102 -6.37 -1.36 6.99
CA VAL A 102 -7.80 -1.34 7.36
C VAL A 102 -8.46 -2.68 7.04
N ALA A 103 -8.23 -3.22 5.84
CA ALA A 103 -8.77 -4.51 5.43
C ALA A 103 -8.26 -5.67 6.31
N LEU A 104 -6.99 -5.60 6.76
CA LEU A 104 -6.41 -6.59 7.65
C LEU A 104 -7.12 -6.61 9.01
N ASN A 105 -7.43 -5.43 9.58
CA ASN A 105 -8.20 -5.34 10.81
C ASN A 105 -9.64 -5.88 10.63
N ILE A 106 -10.31 -5.54 9.53
CA ILE A 106 -11.64 -6.06 9.20
C ILE A 106 -11.62 -7.60 9.10
N ALA A 107 -10.67 -8.15 8.35
CA ALA A 107 -10.54 -9.58 8.16
C ALA A 107 -10.24 -10.32 9.46
N ALA A 108 -9.34 -9.79 10.30
CA ALA A 108 -9.02 -10.35 11.61
C ALA A 108 -10.28 -10.41 12.51
N ASN A 109 -11.11 -9.37 12.51
CA ASN A 109 -12.37 -9.36 13.26
C ASN A 109 -13.38 -10.36 12.70
N PHE A 110 -13.51 -10.51 11.39
CA PHE A 110 -14.40 -11.51 10.79
C PHE A 110 -13.98 -12.94 11.15
N VAL A 111 -12.68 -13.23 11.13
CA VAL A 111 -12.15 -14.54 11.55
C VAL A 111 -12.40 -14.76 13.05
N LYS A 112 -12.11 -13.77 13.89
CA LYS A 112 -12.33 -13.84 15.35
C LYS A 112 -13.79 -14.09 15.72
N LEU A 113 -14.73 -13.50 14.98
CA LEU A 113 -16.17 -13.68 15.17
C LEU A 113 -16.71 -14.96 14.51
N GLY A 114 -15.87 -15.72 13.80
CA GLY A 114 -16.29 -16.94 13.09
C GLY A 114 -17.20 -16.70 11.88
N GLN A 115 -17.26 -15.46 11.37
CA GLN A 115 -18.10 -15.14 10.20
C GLN A 115 -17.52 -15.70 8.91
N TYR A 116 -16.20 -15.68 8.78
CA TYR A 116 -15.44 -16.27 7.67
C TYR A 116 -14.21 -16.99 8.22
N LYS A 117 -13.82 -18.07 7.58
CA LYS A 117 -12.64 -18.86 7.97
C LYS A 117 -11.44 -18.57 7.09
N ARG A 118 -11.67 -18.29 5.81
CA ARG A 118 -10.63 -18.12 4.80
C ARG A 118 -10.86 -16.83 4.06
N ILE A 119 -10.02 -15.87 4.31
CA ILE A 119 -10.15 -14.52 3.72
C ILE A 119 -8.90 -14.24 2.89
N VAL A 120 -9.11 -13.79 1.66
CA VAL A 120 -8.02 -13.20 0.88
C VAL A 120 -8.17 -11.68 0.86
N ILE A 121 -7.11 -10.99 1.25
CA ILE A 121 -6.96 -9.55 1.05
C ILE A 121 -6.00 -9.35 -0.12
N VAL A 122 -6.40 -8.53 -1.09
CA VAL A 122 -5.58 -8.22 -2.26
C VAL A 122 -5.54 -6.72 -2.52
N SER A 123 -4.33 -6.18 -2.68
CA SER A 123 -4.13 -4.84 -3.23
C SER A 123 -3.45 -4.97 -4.60
N SER A 124 -3.98 -4.29 -5.59
CA SER A 124 -3.40 -4.23 -6.94
C SER A 124 -3.60 -2.84 -7.50
N ASP A 125 -2.50 -2.14 -7.72
CA ASP A 125 -2.52 -0.75 -8.13
C ASP A 125 -1.60 -0.51 -9.33
N ARG A 126 -2.09 0.29 -10.27
CA ARG A 126 -1.34 0.81 -11.41
C ARG A 126 -1.08 2.30 -11.20
N GLY A 127 -0.23 2.61 -10.23
CA GLY A 127 0.14 3.98 -9.90
C GLY A 127 0.68 4.76 -11.10
N THR A 128 1.37 4.07 -12.01
CA THR A 128 1.95 4.70 -13.22
C THR A 128 0.90 5.31 -14.15
N ARG A 129 -0.38 4.88 -14.09
CA ARG A 129 -1.47 5.45 -14.89
C ARG A 129 -1.87 6.85 -14.45
N GLY A 130 -1.68 7.16 -13.16
CA GLY A 130 -1.99 8.47 -12.59
C GLY A 130 -0.81 9.45 -12.58
N ARG A 131 0.33 9.14 -13.19
CA ARG A 131 1.51 10.01 -13.19
C ARG A 131 1.24 11.33 -13.90
N ASN A 132 1.56 12.42 -13.23
CA ASN A 132 1.57 13.76 -13.82
C ASN A 132 2.99 14.11 -14.29
N PHE A 133 3.25 14.01 -15.58
CA PHE A 133 4.57 14.33 -16.14
C PHE A 133 4.92 15.82 -16.07
N ASN A 134 3.93 16.70 -15.85
CA ASN A 134 4.15 18.12 -15.59
C ASN A 134 4.50 18.40 -14.12
N GLU A 135 4.33 17.42 -13.23
CA GLU A 135 4.79 17.43 -11.85
C GLU A 135 5.88 16.35 -11.66
N PRO A 136 7.16 16.67 -11.89
CA PRO A 136 8.24 15.67 -11.87
C PRO A 136 8.33 14.87 -10.58
N GLU A 137 7.98 15.45 -9.43
CA GLU A 137 7.98 14.75 -8.14
C GLU A 137 6.92 13.63 -8.11
N SER A 138 5.71 13.88 -8.62
CA SER A 138 4.65 12.89 -8.75
C SER A 138 5.06 11.76 -9.71
N ALA A 139 5.50 12.12 -10.92
CA ALA A 139 5.89 11.15 -11.94
C ALA A 139 7.07 10.26 -11.50
N ALA A 140 7.99 10.80 -10.70
CA ALA A 140 9.17 10.09 -10.23
C ALA A 140 8.88 9.02 -9.17
N LEU A 141 7.72 9.07 -8.49
CA LEU A 141 7.42 8.19 -7.35
C LEU A 141 6.76 6.88 -7.76
N LEU A 142 5.74 6.94 -8.62
CA LEU A 142 4.75 5.89 -8.77
C LEU A 142 5.26 4.67 -9.55
N GLY A 143 4.86 3.48 -9.08
CA GLY A 143 5.07 2.17 -9.70
C GLY A 143 3.80 1.31 -9.65
N ASP A 144 3.85 0.14 -10.25
CA ASP A 144 2.75 -0.82 -10.36
C ASP A 144 3.10 -2.13 -9.67
N ALA A 145 2.17 -2.68 -8.90
CA ALA A 145 2.30 -4.01 -8.31
C ALA A 145 0.95 -4.56 -7.85
N ALA A 146 0.93 -5.86 -7.56
CA ALA A 146 -0.13 -6.49 -6.77
C ALA A 146 0.45 -7.44 -5.73
N ALA A 147 -0.18 -7.48 -4.56
CA ALA A 147 0.11 -8.47 -3.53
C ALA A 147 -1.17 -8.90 -2.84
N ALA A 148 -1.21 -10.16 -2.43
CA ALA A 148 -2.33 -10.74 -1.69
C ALA A 148 -1.81 -11.54 -0.52
N ILE A 149 -2.60 -11.59 0.55
CA ILE A 149 -2.39 -12.47 1.68
C ILE A 149 -3.64 -13.32 1.91
N TYR A 150 -3.42 -14.53 2.36
CA TYR A 150 -4.45 -15.48 2.74
C TYR A 150 -4.47 -15.59 4.27
N ILE A 151 -5.65 -15.36 4.86
CA ILE A 151 -5.86 -15.31 6.30
C ILE A 151 -6.79 -16.45 6.69
N GLU A 152 -6.43 -17.17 7.74
CA GLU A 152 -7.21 -18.26 8.34
C GLU A 152 -7.05 -18.25 9.87
N PRO A 153 -7.96 -18.90 10.62
CA PRO A 153 -7.82 -19.05 12.06
C PRO A 153 -6.55 -19.83 12.41
N THR A 154 -5.94 -19.45 13.51
CA THR A 154 -4.81 -20.18 14.09
C THR A 154 -5.06 -20.49 15.56
N ASN A 155 -4.52 -21.62 16.04
CA ASN A 155 -4.49 -21.99 17.45
C ASN A 155 -3.20 -21.50 18.15
N SER A 156 -2.28 -20.91 17.39
CA SER A 156 -1.06 -20.32 17.94
C SER A 156 -1.33 -18.96 18.59
N LYS A 157 -0.30 -18.38 19.20
CA LYS A 157 -0.36 -17.00 19.72
C LYS A 157 -0.12 -15.95 18.64
N SER A 158 -0.11 -16.35 17.35
CA SER A 158 0.08 -15.47 16.21
C SER A 158 -1.21 -14.69 15.91
N GLY A 159 -1.06 -13.54 15.30
CA GLY A 159 -2.20 -12.74 14.85
C GLY A 159 -2.00 -11.24 15.05
N LEU A 160 -3.05 -10.50 14.78
CA LEU A 160 -3.10 -9.07 14.94
C LEU A 160 -3.26 -8.73 16.43
N LEU A 161 -2.28 -8.02 17.00
CA LEU A 161 -2.27 -7.65 18.42
C LEU A 161 -2.92 -6.30 18.65
N ASP A 162 -2.69 -5.33 17.76
CA ASP A 162 -3.18 -3.98 17.89
C ASP A 162 -3.46 -3.36 16.52
N TYR A 163 -4.35 -2.38 16.49
CA TYR A 163 -4.70 -1.60 15.31
C TYR A 163 -5.08 -0.18 15.71
N SER A 164 -4.54 0.77 14.97
CA SER A 164 -4.86 2.18 15.16
C SER A 164 -5.08 2.87 13.82
N MET A 165 -5.96 3.88 13.81
CA MET A 165 -6.14 4.79 12.68
C MET A 165 -6.53 6.17 13.16
N GLU A 166 -5.90 7.20 12.59
CA GLU A 166 -6.20 8.61 12.85
C GLU A 166 -6.29 9.35 11.52
N SER A 167 -7.19 10.34 11.42
CA SER A 167 -7.36 11.18 10.22
C SER A 167 -7.23 12.66 10.57
N TYR A 168 -6.55 13.40 9.72
CA TYR A 168 -6.20 14.81 9.87
C TYR A 168 -6.65 15.58 8.64
N PRO A 169 -7.91 16.06 8.61
CA PRO A 169 -8.55 16.61 7.42
C PRO A 169 -7.90 17.91 6.90
N GLU A 170 -7.08 18.57 7.71
CA GLU A 170 -6.27 19.70 7.27
C GLU A 170 -5.25 19.34 6.17
N GLY A 171 -5.00 18.04 5.97
CA GLY A 171 -4.15 17.52 4.89
C GLY A 171 -4.90 17.07 3.64
N ALA A 172 -6.21 17.24 3.56
CA ALA A 172 -7.07 16.65 2.52
C ALA A 172 -6.65 16.97 1.08
N THR A 173 -6.16 18.19 0.84
CA THR A 173 -5.77 18.66 -0.50
C THR A 173 -4.26 18.62 -0.76
N LEU A 174 -3.48 18.06 0.18
CA LEU A 174 -2.01 17.99 0.04
C LEU A 174 -1.56 16.83 -0.86
N THR A 175 -2.42 15.86 -1.09
CA THR A 175 -2.16 14.70 -1.95
C THR A 175 -3.49 14.21 -2.50
N GLU A 176 -3.73 14.33 -3.80
CA GLU A 176 -5.05 14.10 -4.37
C GLU A 176 -5.02 13.69 -5.85
N VAL A 177 -6.10 13.05 -6.30
CA VAL A 177 -6.58 13.02 -7.68
C VAL A 177 -7.96 13.65 -7.65
N ARG A 178 -8.14 14.82 -8.23
CA ARG A 178 -9.35 15.63 -8.09
C ARG A 178 -10.51 15.15 -8.93
N GLY A 179 -10.20 14.56 -10.10
CA GLY A 179 -11.18 14.09 -11.07
C GLY A 179 -11.65 12.65 -10.83
N GLY A 180 -12.63 12.25 -11.62
CA GLY A 180 -13.19 10.90 -11.60
C GLY A 180 -14.29 10.65 -10.57
N GLY A 181 -14.50 11.58 -9.63
CA GLY A 181 -15.60 11.55 -8.66
C GLY A 181 -16.70 12.54 -9.02
N THR A 182 -17.48 12.93 -8.00
CA THR A 182 -18.60 13.87 -8.16
C THR A 182 -18.17 15.34 -8.18
N ASN A 183 -16.98 15.66 -7.63
CA ASN A 183 -16.48 17.04 -7.56
C ASN A 183 -16.09 17.56 -8.96
N LEU A 184 -15.23 16.81 -9.66
CA LEU A 184 -14.83 17.07 -11.04
C LEU A 184 -15.21 15.84 -11.88
N HIS A 185 -16.49 15.74 -12.20
CA HIS A 185 -17.01 14.63 -12.98
C HIS A 185 -16.50 14.69 -14.43
N PRO A 186 -16.18 13.55 -15.08
CA PRO A 186 -15.68 13.55 -16.47
C PRO A 186 -16.60 14.24 -17.49
N GLN A 187 -17.91 14.34 -17.22
CA GLN A 187 -18.88 15.03 -18.06
C GLN A 187 -18.99 16.53 -17.78
N ASP A 188 -18.36 17.02 -16.72
CA ASP A 188 -18.35 18.45 -16.40
C ASP A 188 -17.39 19.19 -17.34
N PRO A 189 -17.83 20.21 -18.08
CA PRO A 189 -16.96 21.00 -18.96
C PRO A 189 -15.78 21.68 -18.23
N ALA A 190 -15.87 21.86 -16.93
CA ALA A 190 -14.80 22.42 -16.11
C ALA A 190 -13.68 21.41 -15.80
N THR A 191 -13.94 20.11 -15.96
CA THR A 191 -12.96 19.05 -15.67
C THR A 191 -11.89 19.01 -16.75
N LYS A 192 -10.62 19.12 -16.32
CA LYS A 192 -9.45 19.05 -17.19
C LYS A 192 -8.81 17.66 -17.10
N GLU A 193 -8.06 17.26 -18.11
CA GLU A 193 -7.29 16.01 -18.11
C GLU A 193 -6.34 15.95 -16.90
N SER A 194 -5.70 17.07 -16.54
CA SER A 194 -4.81 17.16 -15.38
C SER A 194 -5.51 16.87 -14.04
N ASP A 195 -6.82 17.04 -13.93
CA ASP A 195 -7.55 16.74 -12.69
C ASP A 195 -7.64 15.24 -12.41
N ASN A 196 -7.44 14.40 -13.43
CA ASN A 196 -7.40 12.94 -13.32
C ASN A 196 -5.98 12.40 -13.03
N LEU A 197 -5.01 13.28 -12.82
CA LEU A 197 -3.63 12.93 -12.53
C LEU A 197 -3.31 13.17 -11.05
N PHE A 198 -2.38 12.39 -10.52
CA PHE A 198 -1.91 12.52 -9.15
C PHE A 198 -1.13 13.81 -8.95
N SER A 199 -1.52 14.58 -7.94
CA SER A 199 -0.88 15.82 -7.53
C SER A 199 -0.51 15.76 -6.04
N MET A 200 0.62 16.37 -5.67
CA MET A 200 1.06 16.37 -4.27
C MET A 200 1.90 17.60 -3.91
N ASN A 201 1.69 18.10 -2.69
CA ASN A 201 2.62 19.02 -2.04
C ASN A 201 3.57 18.20 -1.14
N GLY A 202 4.61 17.63 -1.75
CA GLY A 202 5.53 16.72 -1.08
C GLY A 202 6.17 17.27 0.21
N PRO A 203 6.70 18.51 0.22
CA PRO A 203 7.28 19.09 1.43
C PRO A 203 6.28 19.26 2.58
N LEU A 204 5.07 19.75 2.31
CA LEU A 204 4.07 19.97 3.34
C LEU A 204 3.53 18.65 3.90
N ILE A 205 3.18 17.68 3.02
CA ILE A 205 2.68 16.38 3.49
C ILE A 205 3.74 15.62 4.28
N PHE A 206 5.02 15.67 3.87
CA PHE A 206 6.11 15.05 4.62
C PHE A 206 6.29 15.67 6.00
N LYS A 207 6.28 17.01 6.11
CA LYS A 207 6.38 17.72 7.40
C LYS A 207 5.21 17.34 8.30
N MET A 208 3.99 17.38 7.78
CA MET A 208 2.78 17.05 8.54
C MET A 208 2.77 15.60 9.02
N ALA A 209 3.20 14.65 8.16
CA ALA A 209 3.26 13.24 8.48
C ALA A 209 4.31 12.91 9.53
N LEU A 210 5.47 13.57 9.48
CA LEU A 210 6.64 13.24 10.30
C LEU A 210 6.30 13.26 11.79
N ASP A 211 5.77 14.36 12.30
CA ASP A 211 5.46 14.53 13.71
C ASP A 211 4.36 13.56 14.17
N LYS A 212 3.30 13.44 13.37
CA LYS A 212 2.14 12.61 13.70
C LYS A 212 2.47 11.11 13.69
N VAL A 213 3.31 10.65 12.76
CA VAL A 213 3.76 9.26 12.68
C VAL A 213 4.57 8.87 13.93
N TYR A 214 5.48 9.73 14.40
CA TYR A 214 6.27 9.42 15.60
C TYR A 214 5.44 9.41 16.87
N ILE A 215 4.48 10.33 16.98
CA ILE A 215 3.51 10.29 18.09
C ILE A 215 2.74 8.97 18.07
N ARG A 216 2.31 8.52 16.87
CA ARG A 216 1.57 7.25 16.74
C ARG A 216 2.42 6.04 17.14
N ILE A 217 3.65 5.96 16.66
CA ILE A 217 4.58 4.88 17.03
C ILE A 217 4.75 4.79 18.55
N ASN A 218 5.02 5.91 19.21
CA ASN A 218 5.23 5.91 20.66
C ASN A 218 3.97 5.48 21.41
N LYS A 219 2.78 5.97 21.01
CA LYS A 219 1.50 5.56 21.61
C LYS A 219 1.23 4.06 21.43
N ASP A 220 1.52 3.49 20.24
CA ASP A 220 1.27 2.07 19.99
C ASP A 220 2.21 1.18 20.81
N LEU A 221 3.48 1.53 20.88
CA LEU A 221 4.46 0.78 21.66
C LEU A 221 4.16 0.87 23.17
N GLU A 222 3.85 2.06 23.67
CA GLU A 222 3.46 2.28 25.07
C GLU A 222 2.19 1.49 25.45
N ALA A 223 1.15 1.56 24.63
CA ALA A 223 -0.11 0.85 24.85
C ALA A 223 0.06 -0.67 24.92
N ASN A 224 1.05 -1.20 24.22
CA ASN A 224 1.36 -2.63 24.20
C ASN A 224 2.51 -3.04 25.15
N ASN A 225 3.04 -2.12 25.98
CA ASN A 225 4.21 -2.33 26.84
C ASN A 225 5.43 -2.85 26.08
N MET A 226 5.67 -2.30 24.89
CA MET A 226 6.77 -2.68 23.99
C MET A 226 7.72 -1.52 23.75
N SER A 227 8.93 -1.87 23.35
CA SER A 227 9.96 -0.95 22.85
C SER A 227 10.22 -1.18 21.36
N LYS A 228 11.03 -0.34 20.74
CA LYS A 228 11.43 -0.51 19.33
C LYS A 228 12.31 -1.73 19.10
N GLU A 229 13.04 -2.12 20.14
CA GLU A 229 13.91 -3.29 20.17
C GLU A 229 13.12 -4.60 20.10
N ASP A 230 11.87 -4.61 20.57
CA ASP A 230 10.98 -5.76 20.50
C ASP A 230 10.45 -6.00 19.07
N ILE A 231 10.48 -4.97 18.23
CA ILE A 231 10.02 -5.05 16.84
C ILE A 231 11.11 -5.66 15.96
N LYS A 232 10.87 -6.86 15.47
CA LYS A 232 11.76 -7.54 14.53
C LYS A 232 11.85 -6.79 13.19
N LEU A 233 10.71 -6.39 12.64
CA LEU A 233 10.65 -5.72 11.36
C LEU A 233 9.54 -4.67 11.35
N LEU A 234 9.91 -3.45 11.01
CA LEU A 234 8.98 -2.36 10.67
C LEU A 234 8.80 -2.34 9.17
N ILE A 235 7.56 -2.44 8.72
CA ILE A 235 7.17 -2.38 7.31
C ILE A 235 6.35 -1.09 7.10
N PRO A 236 6.97 0.01 6.66
CA PRO A 236 6.27 1.24 6.40
C PRO A 236 5.61 1.23 5.01
N HIS A 237 4.58 2.05 4.82
CA HIS A 237 4.15 2.40 3.48
C HIS A 237 5.31 2.97 2.67
N GLN A 238 5.52 2.46 1.47
CA GLN A 238 6.64 2.79 0.60
C GLN A 238 6.37 4.09 -0.19
N ALA A 239 6.08 5.19 0.53
CA ALA A 239 5.66 6.46 -0.07
C ALA A 239 6.78 7.12 -0.89
N SER A 240 8.00 7.15 -0.36
CA SER A 240 9.23 7.63 -1.02
C SER A 240 10.44 7.15 -0.24
N GLY A 241 11.61 7.14 -0.87
CA GLY A 241 12.84 6.77 -0.18
C GLY A 241 13.18 7.67 1.02
N LYS A 242 12.83 8.96 0.97
CA LYS A 242 12.97 9.85 2.14
C LYS A 242 12.01 9.47 3.26
N GLY A 243 10.76 9.14 2.92
CA GLY A 243 9.74 8.73 3.88
C GLY A 243 10.13 7.44 4.59
N VAL A 244 10.55 6.42 3.86
CA VAL A 244 10.99 5.15 4.43
C VAL A 244 12.23 5.32 5.31
N ARG A 245 13.25 6.01 4.83
CA ARG A 245 14.48 6.25 5.61
C ARG A 245 14.29 7.14 6.85
N ALA A 246 13.18 7.90 6.92
CA ALA A 246 12.88 8.70 8.09
C ALA A 246 12.66 7.84 9.35
N TYR A 247 12.14 6.63 9.22
CA TYR A 247 11.91 5.72 10.36
C TYR A 247 13.22 5.34 11.08
N SER A 248 14.30 5.11 10.35
CA SER A 248 15.61 4.88 10.96
C SER A 248 16.30 6.17 11.39
N LYS A 249 16.18 7.25 10.59
CA LYS A 249 16.89 8.51 10.86
C LYS A 249 16.32 9.28 12.06
N PHE A 250 15.00 9.30 12.22
CA PHE A 250 14.29 10.10 13.21
C PHE A 250 13.40 9.24 14.13
N GLY A 251 12.95 8.08 13.67
CA GLY A 251 12.06 7.17 14.41
C GLY A 251 12.75 6.30 15.44
N GLY A 252 14.08 6.24 15.43
CA GLY A 252 14.86 5.45 16.38
C GLY A 252 14.90 3.95 16.09
N PHE A 253 14.41 3.49 14.94
CA PHE A 253 14.60 2.10 14.50
C PHE A 253 15.97 1.94 13.85
N LYS A 254 16.60 0.78 14.01
CA LYS A 254 17.82 0.44 13.26
C LYS A 254 17.48 0.31 11.77
N LYS A 255 18.46 0.58 10.90
CA LYS A 255 18.24 0.51 9.45
C LYS A 255 17.77 -0.88 8.99
N GLU A 256 18.33 -1.91 9.56
CA GLU A 256 18.01 -3.32 9.28
C GLU A 256 16.64 -3.78 9.80
N GLN A 257 16.01 -2.99 10.68
CA GLN A 257 14.64 -3.23 11.11
C GLN A 257 13.61 -2.60 10.16
N VAL A 258 14.01 -1.77 9.19
CA VAL A 258 13.09 -1.04 8.31
C VAL A 258 13.11 -1.65 6.93
N MET A 259 11.97 -2.21 6.50
CA MET A 259 11.80 -2.73 5.14
C MET A 259 11.76 -1.57 4.13
N ASP A 260 12.71 -1.53 3.22
CA ASP A 260 12.81 -0.52 2.15
C ASP A 260 12.89 -1.22 0.78
N ILE A 261 11.82 -1.13 0.00
CA ILE A 261 11.73 -1.67 -1.37
C ILE A 261 11.51 -0.55 -2.41
N VAL A 262 11.40 0.70 -1.96
CA VAL A 262 11.08 1.85 -2.82
C VAL A 262 12.06 1.99 -3.97
N GLU A 263 13.33 1.68 -3.75
CA GLU A 263 14.38 1.85 -4.74
C GLU A 263 14.12 1.09 -6.04
N THR A 264 13.49 -0.10 -5.93
CA THR A 264 13.25 -1.02 -7.05
C THR A 264 11.80 -1.18 -7.45
N THR A 265 10.87 -0.64 -6.67
CA THR A 265 9.44 -0.78 -6.95
C THR A 265 8.74 0.56 -7.19
N GLY A 266 9.29 1.64 -6.66
CA GLY A 266 8.58 2.89 -6.49
C GLY A 266 7.42 2.76 -5.48
N ASN A 267 6.57 3.78 -5.45
CA ASN A 267 5.35 3.78 -4.66
C ASN A 267 4.21 3.10 -5.45
N CYS A 268 3.84 1.91 -5.03
CA CYS A 268 2.75 1.11 -5.62
C CYS A 268 1.40 1.38 -4.92
N VAL A 269 1.16 2.59 -4.45
CA VAL A 269 -0.09 3.01 -3.78
C VAL A 269 -0.42 2.08 -2.61
N ALA A 270 -1.65 1.54 -2.53
CA ALA A 270 -2.05 0.62 -1.45
C ALA A 270 -1.36 -0.76 -1.54
N ALA A 271 -0.92 -1.17 -2.72
CA ALA A 271 -0.19 -2.43 -2.90
C ALA A 271 1.21 -2.40 -2.27
N SER A 272 1.76 -1.23 -1.93
CA SER A 272 3.10 -1.08 -1.35
C SER A 272 3.30 -1.85 -0.04
N LEU A 273 2.34 -1.75 0.87
CA LEU A 273 2.43 -2.42 2.20
C LEU A 273 2.38 -3.94 2.08
N PRO A 274 1.35 -4.55 1.46
CA PRO A 274 1.32 -6.02 1.32
C PRO A 274 2.46 -6.53 0.44
N LEU A 275 2.92 -5.77 -0.56
CA LEU A 275 4.08 -6.14 -1.36
C LEU A 275 5.33 -6.25 -0.49
N ALA A 276 5.61 -5.23 0.34
CA ALA A 276 6.76 -5.22 1.23
C ALA A 276 6.68 -6.37 2.26
N LEU A 277 5.49 -6.67 2.79
CA LEU A 277 5.26 -7.79 3.70
C LEU A 277 5.56 -9.14 3.03
N VAL A 278 5.03 -9.39 1.83
CA VAL A 278 5.26 -10.63 1.08
C VAL A 278 6.74 -10.77 0.67
N MET A 279 7.39 -9.67 0.28
CA MET A 279 8.83 -9.68 -0.02
C MET A 279 9.67 -9.99 1.22
N ALA A 280 9.33 -9.41 2.37
CA ALA A 280 10.01 -9.69 3.63
C ALA A 280 9.86 -11.17 4.03
N GLN A 281 8.67 -11.75 3.88
CA GLN A 281 8.43 -13.17 4.10
C GLN A 281 9.26 -14.06 3.17
N LYS A 282 9.27 -13.77 1.87
CA LYS A 282 10.08 -14.53 0.88
C LYS A 282 11.59 -14.43 1.13
N GLN A 283 12.04 -13.35 1.74
CA GLN A 283 13.44 -13.15 2.13
C GLN A 283 13.76 -13.70 3.52
N ASN A 284 12.79 -14.33 4.22
CA ASN A 284 12.92 -14.86 5.57
C ASN A 284 13.44 -13.81 6.58
N LEU A 285 12.93 -12.57 6.49
CA LEU A 285 13.36 -11.48 7.39
C LEU A 285 12.71 -11.56 8.78
N PHE A 286 11.73 -12.43 8.95
CA PHE A 286 11.06 -12.72 10.21
C PHE A 286 10.63 -14.19 10.28
N ASN A 287 10.44 -14.69 11.50
CA ASN A 287 10.05 -16.06 11.80
C ASN A 287 8.82 -16.11 12.71
N GLU A 288 8.30 -17.30 12.97
CA GLU A 288 7.24 -17.52 13.95
C GLU A 288 7.66 -16.97 15.32
N GLY A 289 6.77 -16.24 15.96
CA GLY A 289 6.98 -15.58 17.24
C GLY A 289 7.55 -14.16 17.16
N ASP A 290 8.08 -13.73 16.02
CA ASP A 290 8.57 -12.37 15.81
C ASP A 290 7.41 -11.34 15.76
N LEU A 291 7.71 -10.10 16.16
CA LEU A 291 6.80 -8.98 16.09
C LEU A 291 7.09 -8.13 14.85
N ILE A 292 6.06 -7.93 14.04
CA ILE A 292 6.09 -7.05 12.86
C ILE A 292 5.21 -5.84 13.13
N TYR A 293 5.70 -4.66 12.78
CA TYR A 293 4.95 -3.43 12.88
C TYR A 293 4.71 -2.82 11.50
N LEU A 294 3.47 -2.83 11.04
CA LEU A 294 3.06 -2.15 9.81
C LEU A 294 2.57 -0.75 10.17
N ILE A 295 3.02 0.25 9.42
CA ILE A 295 2.56 1.63 9.60
C ILE A 295 2.57 2.37 8.26
N GLY A 296 1.64 3.26 8.07
CA GLY A 296 1.63 4.07 6.86
C GLY A 296 0.88 5.38 7.01
N THR A 297 1.07 6.21 5.99
CA THR A 297 0.29 7.41 5.76
C THR A 297 -0.49 7.25 4.46
N GLY A 298 -1.70 7.76 4.43
CA GLY A 298 -2.54 7.85 3.24
C GLY A 298 -2.95 9.29 2.95
N ALA A 299 -3.35 9.55 1.72
CA ALA A 299 -3.95 10.85 1.38
C ALA A 299 -5.12 11.14 2.34
N GLY A 300 -5.20 12.41 2.80
CA GLY A 300 -6.25 12.77 3.74
C GLY A 300 -5.90 13.84 4.78
N LEU A 301 -4.76 13.96 5.47
CA LEU A 301 -3.81 12.93 5.82
C LEU A 301 -4.45 11.89 6.76
N SER A 302 -4.22 10.63 6.50
CA SER A 302 -4.54 9.57 7.47
C SER A 302 -3.27 8.81 7.84
N ILE A 303 -3.25 8.26 9.06
CA ILE A 303 -2.18 7.39 9.56
C ILE A 303 -2.85 6.13 10.09
N ALA A 304 -2.36 4.97 9.72
CA ALA A 304 -2.79 3.71 10.31
C ALA A 304 -1.58 2.82 10.62
N SER A 305 -1.73 2.03 11.66
CA SER A 305 -0.71 1.09 12.12
C SER A 305 -1.34 -0.19 12.64
N THR A 306 -0.56 -1.26 12.65
CA THR A 306 -0.94 -2.53 13.26
C THR A 306 0.29 -3.31 13.71
N LEU A 307 0.19 -3.93 14.88
CA LEU A 307 1.17 -4.87 15.41
C LEU A 307 0.70 -6.29 15.11
N ILE A 308 1.59 -7.09 14.57
CA ILE A 308 1.33 -8.49 14.24
C ILE A 308 2.38 -9.36 14.92
N LYS A 309 1.95 -10.40 15.58
CA LYS A 309 2.80 -11.52 16.00
C LYS A 309 2.70 -12.62 14.95
N VAL A 310 3.83 -12.99 14.37
CA VAL A 310 3.93 -14.02 13.35
C VAL A 310 3.84 -15.42 13.94
#